data_a417cc8e64d1fd62c860a7361a823c30
#
_entry.id   a417cc8e64d1fd62c860a7361a823c30
#
_cell.length_a   1.000
_cell.length_b   1.000
_cell.length_c   1.000
_cell.angle_alpha   90.00
_cell.angle_beta   90.00
_cell.angle_gamma   90.00
#
_symmetry.space_group_name_H-M   'P 1'
#
loop_
_entity.id
_entity.type
_entity.pdbx_description
1 polymer ?
#
loop_
_entity_poly.entity_id
_entity_poly.type
_entity_poly.pdbx_seq_one_letter_code
_entity_poly.pdbx_strand_id
1 'polypeptide(L)'
;MECYFRLRRRGRRPQITERSARRQRATFVNFNEEEKLISYLVCHMKKYHKTDIAPVEQENERDETYQASNPQIDCSRTSGNYHIVKRQRSYTQCINDKIAALDLPTKVRKDAVLMCSFVVGSDREFFGELSPSEQRQFFVDCTRFFAERYGEGNIISAIVHMDETTPHLHLNLIPIAGGRLCAKKLFDRKALTELQTDLYREVGAKWNLQRGREGSQAKHLSTAEFKAKKIVEQARGEAD
;
A
#
# COMPACT_ATOMS: atom_id res chain seq x y z
N MET A 1 -44.41 -34.65 53.63
CA MET A 1 -45.45 -33.61 53.92
C MET A 1 -45.44 -32.71 52.68
N GLU A 2 -46.37 -33.01 51.79
CA GLU A 2 -47.59 -32.22 51.50
C GLU A 2 -47.29 -30.84 50.94
N CYS A 3 -47.86 -30.32 49.86
CA CYS A 3 -49.06 -30.60 49.05
C CYS A 3 -49.00 -29.81 47.77
N TYR A 4 -49.41 -30.43 46.70
CA TYR A 4 -50.41 -30.00 45.70
C TYR A 4 -50.72 -28.50 45.55
N PHE A 5 -50.64 -27.94 44.27
CA PHE A 5 -51.85 -27.57 43.54
C PHE A 5 -51.61 -27.32 42.04
N ARG A 6 -52.38 -28.04 41.24
CA ARG A 6 -52.58 -27.87 39.79
C ARG A 6 -53.47 -26.67 39.51
N LEU A 7 -53.14 -25.89 38.52
CA LEU A 7 -54.18 -25.17 37.76
C LEU A 7 -53.77 -25.06 36.26
N ARG A 8 -54.50 -25.79 35.45
CA ARG A 8 -54.54 -25.62 33.99
C ARG A 8 -55.27 -24.33 33.67
N ARG A 9 -54.67 -23.43 32.86
CA ARG A 9 -55.42 -22.47 32.09
C ARG A 9 -55.10 -22.64 30.61
N ARG A 10 -56.14 -23.03 29.85
CA ARG A 10 -56.19 -23.04 28.39
C ARG A 10 -56.15 -21.57 27.92
N GLY A 11 -55.04 -21.11 27.37
CA GLY A 11 -54.93 -19.85 26.65
C GLY A 11 -55.22 -20.10 25.16
N ARG A 12 -56.23 -19.38 24.65
CA ARG A 12 -56.59 -19.39 23.22
C ARG A 12 -55.40 -18.90 22.38
N ARG A 13 -55.11 -19.63 21.30
CA ARG A 13 -54.17 -19.15 20.26
C ARG A 13 -54.79 -17.91 19.59
N PRO A 14 -54.06 -16.80 19.45
CA PRO A 14 -54.55 -15.66 18.69
C PRO A 14 -54.60 -16.06 17.19
N GLN A 15 -55.74 -15.86 16.57
CA GLN A 15 -55.90 -15.95 15.12
C GLN A 15 -55.14 -14.77 14.49
N ILE A 16 -54.10 -15.09 13.70
CA ILE A 16 -53.38 -14.11 12.89
C ILE A 16 -54.28 -13.78 11.69
N THR A 17 -54.85 -12.58 11.66
CA THR A 17 -55.65 -12.12 10.53
C THR A 17 -54.74 -11.82 9.33
N GLU A 18 -55.20 -12.11 8.10
CA GLU A 18 -54.47 -11.88 6.85
C GLU A 18 -53.91 -10.44 6.68
N ARG A 19 -54.46 -9.48 7.40
CA ARG A 19 -53.96 -8.10 7.44
C ARG A 19 -52.60 -7.95 8.15
N SER A 20 -52.31 -8.78 9.15
CA SER A 20 -51.00 -8.74 9.83
C SER A 20 -49.90 -9.41 9.01
N ALA A 21 -50.25 -10.42 8.23
CA ALA A 21 -49.30 -11.10 7.31
C ALA A 21 -48.90 -10.21 6.11
N ARG A 22 -49.81 -9.32 5.64
CA ARG A 22 -49.47 -8.36 4.57
C ARG A 22 -48.57 -7.19 5.05
N ARG A 23 -48.62 -6.83 6.32
CA ARG A 23 -47.73 -5.79 6.89
C ARG A 23 -46.31 -6.29 7.16
N GLN A 24 -46.12 -7.60 7.37
CA GLN A 24 -44.80 -8.20 7.56
C GLN A 24 -44.08 -8.53 6.23
N ARG A 25 -44.79 -8.52 5.08
CA ARG A 25 -44.16 -8.71 3.76
C ARG A 25 -43.65 -7.42 3.10
N ALA A 26 -43.87 -6.26 3.72
CA ALA A 26 -43.51 -4.96 3.12
C ALA A 26 -42.19 -4.37 3.69
N THR A 27 -41.39 -5.16 4.42
CA THR A 27 -40.08 -4.72 4.94
C THR A 27 -38.98 -5.76 4.69
N PHE A 28 -39.04 -6.47 3.57
CA PHE A 28 -37.81 -6.99 2.95
C PHE A 28 -37.26 -5.85 2.08
N VAL A 29 -36.68 -4.86 2.73
CA VAL A 29 -35.69 -4.01 2.10
C VAL A 29 -34.58 -4.97 1.70
N ASN A 30 -34.35 -5.09 0.39
CA ASN A 30 -33.16 -5.74 -0.14
C ASN A 30 -31.93 -5.02 0.42
N PHE A 31 -31.37 -5.51 1.52
CA PHE A 31 -30.00 -5.27 1.93
C PHE A 31 -29.09 -6.15 1.04
N ASN A 32 -29.06 -5.84 -0.24
CA ASN A 32 -27.90 -6.07 -1.08
C ASN A 32 -27.14 -4.74 -1.15
N GLU A 33 -26.75 -4.19 -0.03
CA GLU A 33 -25.50 -3.44 0.04
C GLU A 33 -24.42 -4.52 -0.08
N GLU A 34 -23.89 -4.70 -1.29
CA GLU A 34 -22.61 -5.36 -1.49
C GLU A 34 -21.67 -4.71 -0.47
N GLU A 35 -21.16 -5.47 0.49
CA GLU A 35 -20.12 -4.99 1.39
C GLU A 35 -18.95 -4.55 0.50
N LYS A 36 -18.90 -3.26 0.21
CA LYS A 36 -17.83 -2.71 -0.61
C LYS A 36 -16.54 -2.99 0.11
N LEU A 37 -15.72 -3.88 -0.44
CA LEU A 37 -14.41 -4.20 0.11
C LEU A 37 -13.63 -2.91 0.31
N ILE A 38 -13.18 -2.69 1.54
CA ILE A 38 -12.46 -1.49 1.93
C ILE A 38 -10.99 -1.67 1.58
N SER A 39 -10.52 -0.92 0.59
CA SER A 39 -9.13 -0.90 0.17
C SER A 39 -8.32 0.15 0.92
N TYR A 40 -7.06 -0.14 1.20
CA TYR A 40 -6.17 0.71 1.98
C TYR A 40 -5.01 1.23 1.15
N LEU A 41 -4.66 2.51 1.38
CA LEU A 41 -3.42 3.05 0.85
C LEU A 41 -2.22 2.44 1.58
N VAL A 42 -1.32 1.83 0.81
CA VAL A 42 -0.08 1.21 1.30
C VAL A 42 1.10 2.10 0.91
N CYS A 43 1.97 2.40 1.88
CA CYS A 43 3.23 3.09 1.64
C CYS A 43 4.30 2.53 2.57
N HIS A 44 5.28 1.82 2.02
CA HIS A 44 6.43 1.31 2.75
C HIS A 44 7.69 2.04 2.34
N MET A 45 8.63 2.21 3.28
CA MET A 45 9.89 2.88 3.02
C MET A 45 11.06 2.05 3.52
N LYS A 46 12.14 2.01 2.70
CA LYS A 46 13.42 1.39 3.05
C LYS A 46 14.57 2.37 2.79
N LYS A 47 15.57 2.35 3.68
CA LYS A 47 16.79 3.16 3.59
C LYS A 47 17.89 2.32 2.98
N TYR A 48 18.67 2.92 2.06
CA TYR A 48 19.73 2.24 1.35
C TYR A 48 21.07 2.97 1.49
N HIS A 49 22.13 2.19 1.70
CA HIS A 49 23.51 2.63 1.73
C HIS A 49 24.16 2.43 0.35
N LYS A 50 25.39 2.87 0.19
CA LYS A 50 26.10 2.86 -1.08
C LYS A 50 26.11 1.50 -1.77
N THR A 51 26.31 0.42 -1.02
CA THR A 51 26.41 -0.96 -1.56
C THR A 51 25.09 -1.51 -2.07
N ASP A 52 23.98 -0.93 -1.60
CA ASP A 52 22.63 -1.44 -1.90
C ASP A 52 22.05 -0.81 -3.17
N ILE A 53 22.64 0.31 -3.65
CA ILE A 53 22.05 1.12 -4.72
C ILE A 53 21.95 0.37 -6.05
N ALA A 54 23.07 -0.23 -6.51
CA ALA A 54 23.09 -0.91 -7.80
C ALA A 54 22.19 -2.17 -7.83
N PRO A 55 22.17 -3.05 -6.82
CA PRO A 55 21.18 -4.13 -6.76
C PRO A 55 19.73 -3.67 -6.81
N VAL A 56 19.40 -2.58 -6.09
CA VAL A 56 18.04 -2.03 -6.09
C VAL A 56 17.69 -1.42 -7.45
N GLU A 57 18.64 -0.76 -8.11
CA GLU A 57 18.45 -0.25 -9.46
C GLU A 57 18.14 -1.38 -10.44
N GLN A 58 18.94 -2.46 -10.42
CA GLN A 58 18.72 -3.64 -11.29
C GLN A 58 17.33 -4.27 -11.06
N GLU A 59 16.90 -4.38 -9.80
CA GLU A 59 15.58 -4.88 -9.45
C GLU A 59 14.47 -3.96 -9.98
N ASN A 60 14.56 -2.67 -9.70
CA ASN A 60 13.53 -1.70 -10.07
C ASN A 60 13.42 -1.53 -11.59
N GLU A 61 14.56 -1.44 -12.28
CA GLU A 61 14.60 -1.22 -13.73
C GLU A 61 14.38 -2.52 -14.53
N ARG A 62 14.29 -3.68 -13.85
CA ARG A 62 14.25 -5.01 -14.51
C ARG A 62 15.38 -5.15 -15.53
N ASP A 63 16.61 -4.82 -15.09
CA ASP A 63 17.80 -4.95 -15.91
C ASP A 63 17.90 -6.36 -16.51
N GLU A 64 18.37 -6.48 -17.74
CA GLU A 64 18.48 -7.78 -18.45
C GLU A 64 19.32 -8.80 -17.69
N THR A 65 20.26 -8.33 -16.85
CA THR A 65 21.10 -9.18 -16.00
C THR A 65 20.43 -9.53 -14.67
N TYR A 66 19.26 -8.93 -14.36
CA TYR A 66 18.55 -9.18 -13.14
C TYR A 66 17.89 -10.56 -13.15
N GLN A 67 18.38 -11.44 -12.32
CA GLN A 67 17.73 -12.71 -12.05
C GLN A 67 16.69 -12.51 -10.96
N ALA A 68 15.41 -12.54 -11.34
CA ALA A 68 14.33 -12.36 -10.43
C ALA A 68 14.36 -13.38 -9.28
N SER A 69 14.75 -12.92 -8.10
CA SER A 69 14.63 -13.72 -6.86
C SER A 69 13.19 -13.80 -6.36
N ASN A 70 12.32 -12.88 -6.83
CA ASN A 70 10.90 -12.84 -6.51
C ASN A 70 10.11 -13.68 -7.54
N PRO A 71 9.56 -14.85 -7.15
CA PRO A 71 8.81 -15.72 -8.06
C PRO A 71 7.46 -15.12 -8.52
N GLN A 72 7.08 -13.94 -8.02
CA GLN A 72 5.86 -13.23 -8.42
C GLN A 72 6.03 -12.39 -9.66
N ILE A 73 7.27 -12.15 -10.07
CA ILE A 73 7.57 -11.39 -11.28
C ILE A 73 7.26 -12.26 -12.49
N ASP A 74 6.30 -11.80 -13.28
CA ASP A 74 5.98 -12.38 -14.58
C ASP A 74 6.74 -11.61 -15.65
N CYS A 75 7.91 -12.15 -16.05
CA CYS A 75 8.79 -11.51 -17.04
C CYS A 75 8.09 -11.25 -18.38
N SER A 76 7.04 -12.00 -18.74
CA SER A 76 6.28 -11.76 -19.96
C SER A 76 5.50 -10.44 -19.93
N ARG A 77 5.23 -9.90 -18.74
CA ARG A 77 4.50 -8.66 -18.49
C ARG A 77 5.41 -7.46 -18.21
N THR A 78 6.73 -7.65 -18.11
CA THR A 78 7.70 -6.58 -17.80
C THR A 78 7.64 -5.41 -18.78
N SER A 79 7.30 -5.64 -20.04
CA SER A 79 7.07 -4.58 -21.02
C SER A 79 5.92 -3.63 -20.67
N GLY A 80 5.04 -4.03 -19.74
CA GLY A 80 3.97 -3.20 -19.20
C GLY A 80 4.42 -2.24 -18.11
N ASN A 81 5.61 -2.40 -17.55
CA ASN A 81 6.18 -1.48 -16.57
C ASN A 81 6.45 -0.12 -17.21
N TYR A 82 6.25 0.96 -16.45
CA TYR A 82 6.46 2.29 -17.00
C TYR A 82 7.00 3.28 -15.99
N HIS A 83 7.75 4.26 -16.48
CA HIS A 83 8.27 5.36 -15.66
C HIS A 83 7.31 6.55 -15.65
N ILE A 84 7.18 7.15 -14.46
CA ILE A 84 6.65 8.51 -14.27
C ILE A 84 7.83 9.47 -14.22
N VAL A 85 8.92 9.10 -13.53
CA VAL A 85 10.19 9.81 -13.54
C VAL A 85 11.29 8.84 -13.92
N LYS A 86 11.99 9.14 -15.02
CA LYS A 86 13.17 8.40 -15.49
C LYS A 86 14.35 9.35 -15.67
N ARG A 87 15.50 9.03 -15.11
CA ARG A 87 16.75 9.75 -15.32
C ARG A 87 17.59 9.05 -16.40
N GLN A 88 18.40 9.82 -17.13
CA GLN A 88 19.28 9.32 -18.18
C GLN A 88 20.55 8.64 -17.64
N ARG A 89 20.75 8.65 -16.32
CA ARG A 89 21.94 8.13 -15.62
C ARG A 89 21.53 7.10 -14.60
N SER A 90 22.49 6.24 -14.23
CA SER A 90 22.29 5.28 -13.15
C SER A 90 21.96 5.99 -11.82
N TYR A 91 21.31 5.28 -10.91
CA TYR A 91 20.98 5.78 -9.58
C TYR A 91 22.24 6.26 -8.83
N THR A 92 23.33 5.48 -8.94
CA THR A 92 24.61 5.84 -8.34
C THR A 92 25.17 7.14 -8.92
N GLN A 93 25.08 7.34 -10.24
CA GLN A 93 25.51 8.59 -10.88
C GLN A 93 24.64 9.78 -10.45
N CYS A 94 23.31 9.63 -10.46
CA CYS A 94 22.40 10.67 -9.99
C CYS A 94 22.69 11.09 -8.55
N ILE A 95 22.96 10.14 -7.66
CA ILE A 95 23.32 10.40 -6.26
C ILE A 95 24.65 11.15 -6.17
N ASN A 96 25.68 10.69 -6.88
CA ASN A 96 27.00 11.32 -6.86
C ASN A 96 26.97 12.76 -7.39
N ASP A 97 26.28 13.00 -8.51
CA ASP A 97 26.10 14.33 -9.08
C ASP A 97 25.39 15.25 -8.10
N LYS A 98 24.34 14.75 -7.45
CA LYS A 98 23.58 15.52 -6.48
C LYS A 98 24.40 15.85 -5.23
N ILE A 99 25.18 14.89 -4.73
CA ILE A 99 26.08 15.10 -3.58
C ILE A 99 27.18 16.08 -3.95
N ALA A 100 27.76 15.98 -5.14
CA ALA A 100 28.79 16.90 -5.62
C ALA A 100 28.28 18.35 -5.74
N ALA A 101 26.99 18.52 -6.08
CA ALA A 101 26.35 19.83 -6.13
C ALA A 101 26.01 20.40 -4.74
N LEU A 102 26.10 19.60 -3.68
CA LEU A 102 25.98 20.08 -2.31
C LEU A 102 27.34 20.59 -1.84
N ASP A 103 27.43 21.84 -1.44
CA ASP A 103 28.65 22.38 -0.80
C ASP A 103 28.74 21.85 0.64
N LEU A 104 29.16 20.58 0.75
CA LEU A 104 29.23 19.91 2.06
C LEU A 104 30.56 20.27 2.75
N PRO A 105 30.52 20.74 4.01
CA PRO A 105 31.74 21.07 4.76
C PRO A 105 32.62 19.86 5.07
N THR A 106 32.10 18.65 4.96
CA THR A 106 32.80 17.39 5.22
C THR A 106 32.41 16.33 4.22
N LYS A 107 33.27 15.33 4.01
CA LYS A 107 32.96 14.16 3.17
C LYS A 107 31.77 13.38 3.75
N VAL A 108 30.97 12.87 2.84
CA VAL A 108 29.86 11.96 3.19
C VAL A 108 30.42 10.71 3.88
N ARG A 109 29.84 10.35 5.00
CA ARG A 109 30.24 9.15 5.78
C ARG A 109 30.02 7.88 4.97
N LYS A 110 30.82 6.86 5.21
CA LYS A 110 30.71 5.55 4.54
C LYS A 110 29.36 4.86 4.83
N ASP A 111 28.82 5.07 6.01
CA ASP A 111 27.54 4.53 6.49
C ASP A 111 26.36 5.48 6.27
N ALA A 112 26.50 6.50 5.44
CA ALA A 112 25.42 7.40 5.12
C ALA A 112 24.30 6.70 4.34
N VAL A 113 23.05 7.00 4.69
CA VAL A 113 21.89 6.65 3.84
C VAL A 113 21.87 7.59 2.66
N LEU A 114 22.07 7.03 1.47
CA LEU A 114 22.15 7.78 0.21
C LEU A 114 20.84 7.83 -0.56
N MET A 115 19.99 6.82 -0.36
CA MET A 115 18.71 6.71 -1.03
C MET A 115 17.64 6.20 -0.07
N CYS A 116 16.42 6.70 -0.24
CA CYS A 116 15.22 6.15 0.37
C CYS A 116 14.28 5.71 -0.75
N SER A 117 13.82 4.47 -0.69
CA SER A 117 12.88 3.90 -1.64
C SER A 117 11.53 3.73 -0.98
N PHE A 118 10.48 4.11 -1.67
CA PHE A 118 9.09 3.96 -1.27
C PHE A 118 8.39 3.00 -2.21
N VAL A 119 7.61 2.08 -1.66
CA VAL A 119 6.66 1.26 -2.39
C VAL A 119 5.27 1.76 -2.05
N VAL A 120 4.54 2.24 -3.05
CA VAL A 120 3.21 2.82 -2.87
C VAL A 120 2.21 2.10 -3.76
N GLY A 121 1.07 1.73 -3.19
CA GLY A 121 0.01 1.04 -3.92
C GLY A 121 -1.23 0.79 -3.06
N SER A 122 -2.02 -0.17 -3.49
CA SER A 122 -3.20 -0.68 -2.79
C SER A 122 -3.35 -2.17 -3.09
N ASP A 123 -4.52 -2.74 -2.79
CA ASP A 123 -4.84 -4.13 -3.10
C ASP A 123 -5.30 -4.31 -4.57
N ARG A 124 -5.52 -5.57 -4.92
CA ARG A 124 -5.94 -5.96 -6.26
C ARG A 124 -7.35 -5.48 -6.60
N GLU A 125 -8.22 -5.46 -5.62
CA GLU A 125 -9.61 -5.08 -5.73
C GLU A 125 -9.72 -3.62 -6.15
N PHE A 126 -8.97 -2.73 -5.50
CA PHE A 126 -8.88 -1.32 -5.87
C PHE A 126 -8.44 -1.11 -7.33
N PHE A 127 -7.34 -1.76 -7.74
CA PHE A 127 -6.86 -1.60 -9.11
C PHE A 127 -7.76 -2.28 -10.14
N GLY A 128 -8.52 -3.30 -9.76
CA GLY A 128 -9.50 -3.96 -10.62
C GLY A 128 -10.69 -3.08 -10.98
N GLU A 129 -11.04 -2.11 -10.14
CA GLU A 129 -12.12 -1.15 -10.40
C GLU A 129 -11.68 0.03 -11.29
N LEU A 130 -10.37 0.22 -11.50
CA LEU A 130 -9.82 1.37 -12.22
C LEU A 130 -9.50 1.02 -13.68
N SER A 131 -9.82 1.94 -14.59
CA SER A 131 -9.30 1.90 -15.96
C SER A 131 -7.78 2.08 -15.99
N PRO A 132 -7.07 1.64 -17.04
CA PRO A 132 -5.62 1.84 -17.17
C PRO A 132 -5.18 3.31 -17.05
N SER A 133 -5.99 4.26 -17.51
CA SER A 133 -5.72 5.69 -17.39
C SER A 133 -5.84 6.17 -15.94
N GLU A 134 -6.83 5.68 -15.19
CA GLU A 134 -7.00 6.00 -13.78
C GLU A 134 -5.90 5.39 -12.93
N GLN A 135 -5.50 4.14 -13.18
CA GLN A 135 -4.36 3.52 -12.53
C GLN A 135 -3.09 4.37 -12.71
N ARG A 136 -2.85 4.83 -13.95
CA ARG A 136 -1.71 5.72 -14.22
C ARG A 136 -1.83 7.05 -13.48
N GLN A 137 -3.03 7.65 -13.45
CA GLN A 137 -3.26 8.92 -12.75
C GLN A 137 -3.04 8.80 -11.24
N PHE A 138 -3.47 7.69 -10.63
CA PHE A 138 -3.20 7.42 -9.22
C PHE A 138 -1.69 7.46 -8.90
N PHE A 139 -0.88 6.79 -9.70
CA PHE A 139 0.57 6.78 -9.48
C PHE A 139 1.24 8.13 -9.80
N VAL A 140 0.70 8.89 -10.75
CA VAL A 140 1.13 10.28 -11.00
C VAL A 140 0.82 11.17 -9.79
N ASP A 141 -0.36 11.05 -9.18
CA ASP A 141 -0.74 11.79 -7.99
C ASP A 141 0.16 11.43 -6.80
N CYS A 142 0.47 10.14 -6.60
CA CYS A 142 1.43 9.69 -5.60
C CYS A 142 2.81 10.33 -5.85
N THR A 143 3.32 10.27 -7.08
CA THR A 143 4.64 10.80 -7.42
C THR A 143 4.71 12.31 -7.19
N ARG A 144 3.66 13.05 -7.57
CA ARG A 144 3.54 14.50 -7.36
C ARG A 144 3.61 14.84 -5.87
N PHE A 145 2.87 14.14 -5.03
CA PHE A 145 2.93 14.31 -3.57
C PHE A 145 4.36 14.23 -3.03
N PHE A 146 5.14 13.23 -3.46
CA PHE A 146 6.54 13.09 -3.05
C PHE A 146 7.43 14.20 -3.62
N ALA A 147 7.19 14.62 -4.87
CA ALA A 147 7.93 15.71 -5.51
C ALA A 147 7.72 17.04 -4.79
N GLU A 148 6.49 17.37 -4.43
CA GLU A 148 6.14 18.59 -3.70
C GLU A 148 6.71 18.59 -2.27
N ARG A 149 6.69 17.41 -1.58
CA ARG A 149 7.14 17.29 -0.21
C ARG A 149 8.66 17.25 -0.06
N TYR A 150 9.36 16.58 -0.96
CA TYR A 150 10.81 16.32 -0.82
C TYR A 150 11.65 16.97 -1.90
N GLY A 151 11.03 17.65 -2.85
CA GLY A 151 11.69 18.29 -3.99
C GLY A 151 11.84 17.33 -5.18
N GLU A 152 11.30 17.74 -6.32
CA GLU A 152 11.35 16.98 -7.58
C GLU A 152 12.80 16.61 -7.98
N GLY A 153 13.73 17.57 -7.82
CA GLY A 153 15.15 17.33 -8.12
C GLY A 153 15.85 16.30 -7.24
N ASN A 154 15.22 15.82 -6.15
CA ASN A 154 15.73 14.77 -5.29
C ASN A 154 15.20 13.39 -5.69
N ILE A 155 14.17 13.31 -6.54
CA ILE A 155 13.65 12.03 -7.05
C ILE A 155 14.59 11.50 -8.14
N ILE A 156 15.08 10.29 -7.93
CA ILE A 156 15.95 9.58 -8.87
C ILE A 156 15.09 8.87 -9.92
N SER A 157 14.07 8.15 -9.46
CA SER A 157 13.23 7.30 -10.28
C SER A 157 11.84 7.17 -9.65
N ALA A 158 10.83 7.07 -10.49
CA ALA A 158 9.49 6.67 -10.13
C ALA A 158 8.98 5.72 -11.22
N ILE A 159 9.02 4.43 -10.95
CA ILE A 159 8.63 3.37 -11.88
C ILE A 159 7.45 2.58 -11.32
N VAL A 160 6.48 2.28 -12.16
CA VAL A 160 5.33 1.44 -11.84
C VAL A 160 5.56 0.04 -12.38
N HIS A 161 5.52 -0.94 -11.49
CA HIS A 161 5.57 -2.35 -11.82
C HIS A 161 4.16 -2.89 -12.07
N MET A 162 3.97 -3.41 -13.28
CA MET A 162 2.74 -4.08 -13.73
C MET A 162 2.96 -5.59 -13.89
N ASP A 163 4.17 -6.06 -13.69
CA ASP A 163 4.63 -7.43 -13.88
C ASP A 163 4.55 -8.31 -12.63
N GLU A 164 3.95 -7.80 -11.57
CA GLU A 164 3.68 -8.54 -10.34
C GLU A 164 2.16 -8.71 -10.12
N THR A 165 1.80 -9.34 -9.00
CA THR A 165 0.40 -9.65 -8.69
C THR A 165 -0.50 -8.41 -8.61
N THR A 166 0.05 -7.31 -8.09
CA THR A 166 -0.67 -6.04 -7.89
C THR A 166 0.19 -4.88 -8.37
N PRO A 167 -0.35 -3.94 -9.17
CA PRO A 167 0.39 -2.75 -9.58
C PRO A 167 0.90 -1.96 -8.38
N HIS A 168 2.14 -1.49 -8.43
CA HIS A 168 2.72 -0.65 -7.39
C HIS A 168 3.83 0.25 -7.92
N LEU A 169 3.99 1.39 -7.25
CA LEU A 169 5.01 2.38 -7.57
C LEU A 169 6.26 2.14 -6.71
N HIS A 170 7.42 2.05 -7.34
CA HIS A 170 8.72 2.23 -6.70
C HIS A 170 9.20 3.66 -6.93
N LEU A 171 9.29 4.43 -5.86
CA LEU A 171 9.79 5.81 -5.90
C LEU A 171 11.07 5.90 -5.08
N ASN A 172 12.16 6.32 -5.75
CA ASN A 172 13.47 6.42 -5.16
C ASN A 172 13.90 7.89 -5.08
N LEU A 173 14.33 8.34 -3.90
CA LEU A 173 14.79 9.70 -3.70
C LEU A 173 16.05 9.78 -2.85
N ILE A 174 16.82 10.85 -3.05
CA ILE A 174 17.96 11.22 -2.23
C ILE A 174 17.45 12.02 -1.03
N PRO A 175 17.72 11.62 0.21
CA PRO A 175 17.14 12.26 1.40
C PRO A 175 17.87 13.56 1.77
N ILE A 176 17.67 14.60 0.97
CA ILE A 176 18.28 15.92 1.14
C ILE A 176 17.27 16.90 1.73
N ALA A 177 17.66 17.59 2.78
CA ALA A 177 16.97 18.78 3.30
C ALA A 177 17.97 19.76 3.87
N GLY A 178 17.74 21.08 3.63
CA GLY A 178 18.65 22.13 4.08
C GLY A 178 20.08 21.97 3.55
N GLY A 179 20.23 21.54 2.30
CA GLY A 179 21.54 21.33 1.67
C GLY A 179 22.36 20.17 2.21
N ARG A 180 21.77 19.21 2.94
CA ARG A 180 22.48 18.10 3.58
C ARG A 180 21.72 16.79 3.42
N LEU A 181 22.47 15.67 3.41
CA LEU A 181 21.89 14.33 3.58
C LEU A 181 21.36 14.19 5.01
N CYS A 182 20.07 13.97 5.18
CA CYS A 182 19.45 13.91 6.50
C CYS A 182 18.30 12.89 6.61
N ALA A 183 18.50 11.69 6.06
CA ALA A 183 17.52 10.61 6.11
C ALA A 183 16.96 10.34 7.51
N LYS A 184 17.77 10.45 8.57
CA LYS A 184 17.31 10.22 9.94
C LYS A 184 16.27 11.26 10.38
N LYS A 185 16.45 12.53 9.99
CA LYS A 185 15.52 13.61 10.34
C LYS A 185 14.26 13.60 9.47
N LEU A 186 14.43 13.34 8.17
CA LEU A 186 13.30 13.30 7.22
C LEU A 186 12.38 12.10 7.43
N PHE A 187 12.95 10.98 7.92
CA PHE A 187 12.26 9.69 8.02
C PHE A 187 12.51 9.03 9.38
N ASP A 188 12.27 9.78 10.45
CA ASP A 188 12.09 9.22 11.79
C ASP A 188 10.66 8.64 11.93
N ARG A 189 10.37 8.02 13.06
CA ARG A 189 9.07 7.39 13.32
C ARG A 189 7.91 8.38 13.21
N LYS A 190 8.08 9.59 13.75
CA LYS A 190 7.05 10.63 13.73
C LYS A 190 6.80 11.11 12.31
N ALA A 191 7.87 11.47 11.58
CA ALA A 191 7.80 11.93 10.20
C ALA A 191 7.16 10.88 9.27
N LEU A 192 7.42 9.57 9.50
CA LEU A 192 6.79 8.49 8.74
C LEU A 192 5.28 8.35 9.06
N THR A 193 4.88 8.57 10.31
CA THR A 193 3.45 8.57 10.68
C THR A 193 2.73 9.77 10.03
N GLU A 194 3.36 10.95 10.05
CA GLU A 194 2.86 12.15 9.39
C GLU A 194 2.77 11.95 7.87
N LEU A 195 3.81 11.38 7.25
CA LEU A 195 3.82 11.04 5.82
C LEU A 195 2.62 10.16 5.43
N GLN A 196 2.34 9.10 6.19
CA GLN A 196 1.19 8.22 5.95
C GLN A 196 -0.14 8.99 6.01
N THR A 197 -0.27 9.88 7.00
CA THR A 197 -1.48 10.71 7.18
C THR A 197 -1.66 11.70 6.04
N ASP A 198 -0.57 12.37 5.65
CA ASP A 198 -0.59 13.39 4.60
C ASP A 198 -0.82 12.76 3.22
N LEU A 199 -0.14 11.64 2.91
CA LEU A 199 -0.35 10.89 1.67
C LEU A 199 -1.80 10.40 1.55
N TYR A 200 -2.37 9.90 2.66
CA TYR A 200 -3.79 9.55 2.67
C TYR A 200 -4.68 10.77 2.39
N ARG A 201 -4.47 11.88 3.10
CA ARG A 201 -5.31 13.07 2.98
C ARG A 201 -5.24 13.69 1.58
N GLU A 202 -4.05 13.75 0.99
CA GLU A 202 -3.80 14.44 -0.28
C GLU A 202 -4.02 13.56 -1.51
N VAL A 203 -3.83 12.24 -1.36
CA VAL A 203 -4.00 11.29 -2.46
C VAL A 203 -5.06 10.25 -2.12
N GLY A 204 -4.87 9.44 -1.08
CA GLY A 204 -5.72 8.29 -0.78
C GLY A 204 -7.20 8.62 -0.70
N ALA A 205 -7.56 9.73 -0.04
CA ALA A 205 -8.95 10.16 0.11
C ALA A 205 -9.62 10.49 -1.22
N LYS A 206 -8.89 11.03 -2.20
CA LYS A 206 -9.40 11.32 -3.56
C LYS A 206 -9.74 10.05 -4.35
N TRP A 207 -9.06 8.97 -4.00
CA TRP A 207 -9.21 7.66 -4.64
C TRP A 207 -10.05 6.68 -3.81
N ASN A 208 -10.82 7.16 -2.83
CA ASN A 208 -11.66 6.35 -1.92
C ASN A 208 -10.91 5.25 -1.15
N LEU A 209 -9.59 5.37 -1.02
CA LEU A 209 -8.79 4.48 -0.19
C LEU A 209 -8.93 4.88 1.29
N GLN A 210 -8.72 3.93 2.18
CA GLN A 210 -8.64 4.18 3.61
C GLN A 210 -7.19 4.32 4.08
N ARG A 211 -6.99 5.10 5.14
CA ARG A 211 -5.71 5.14 5.83
C ARG A 211 -5.56 3.89 6.69
N GLY A 212 -4.42 3.23 6.63
CA GLY A 212 -4.10 2.15 7.56
C GLY A 212 -4.21 2.60 9.02
N ARG A 213 -4.55 1.66 9.92
CA ARG A 213 -4.73 1.96 11.35
C ARG A 213 -3.41 2.38 11.97
N GLU A 214 -3.40 3.54 12.62
CA GLU A 214 -2.26 4.00 13.41
C GLU A 214 -2.06 3.09 14.62
N GLY A 215 -0.78 2.73 14.91
CA GLY A 215 -0.47 1.83 16.01
C GLY A 215 -0.85 0.37 15.80
N SER A 216 -1.16 -0.02 14.56
CA SER A 216 -1.43 -1.43 14.24
C SER A 216 -0.29 -2.32 14.75
N GLN A 217 -0.63 -3.36 15.53
CA GLN A 217 0.29 -4.41 15.98
C GLN A 217 0.58 -5.45 14.89
N ALA A 218 0.03 -5.27 13.69
CA ALA A 218 0.30 -6.15 12.57
C ALA A 218 1.81 -6.10 12.27
N LYS A 219 2.49 -7.23 12.45
CA LYS A 219 3.89 -7.37 12.05
C LYS A 219 3.94 -7.30 10.52
N HIS A 220 4.91 -6.53 10.03
CA HIS A 220 5.25 -6.59 8.62
C HIS A 220 5.72 -8.03 8.32
N LEU A 221 4.89 -8.76 7.63
CA LEU A 221 5.25 -10.08 7.13
C LEU A 221 6.02 -9.89 5.82
N SER A 222 7.07 -10.66 5.62
CA SER A 222 7.65 -10.79 4.30
C SER A 222 6.59 -11.32 3.32
N THR A 223 6.76 -11.09 2.04
CA THR A 223 5.84 -11.58 1.00
C THR A 223 5.61 -13.10 1.12
N ALA A 224 6.65 -13.85 1.47
CA ALA A 224 6.57 -15.30 1.69
C ALA A 224 5.72 -15.66 2.91
N GLU A 225 5.93 -14.97 4.05
CA GLU A 225 5.15 -15.19 5.27
C GLU A 225 3.68 -14.81 5.11
N PHE A 226 3.39 -13.71 4.41
CA PHE A 226 2.02 -13.27 4.11
C PHE A 226 1.28 -14.31 3.25
N LYS A 227 1.95 -14.87 2.22
CA LYS A 227 1.38 -15.92 1.38
C LYS A 227 1.13 -17.20 2.15
N ALA A 228 2.12 -17.65 2.93
CA ALA A 228 1.95 -18.84 3.77
C ALA A 228 0.77 -18.68 4.72
N LYS A 229 0.61 -17.49 5.31
CA LYS A 229 -0.55 -17.18 6.17
C LYS A 229 -1.86 -17.25 5.41
N LYS A 230 -1.96 -16.64 4.21
CA LYS A 230 -3.17 -16.70 3.37
C LYS A 230 -3.54 -18.14 2.98
N ILE A 231 -2.56 -18.95 2.58
CA ILE A 231 -2.80 -20.36 2.23
C ILE A 231 -3.38 -21.14 3.43
N VAL A 232 -2.83 -20.91 4.62
CA VAL A 232 -3.33 -21.55 5.85
C VAL A 232 -4.74 -21.06 6.21
N GLU A 233 -5.04 -19.79 6.04
CA GLU A 233 -6.39 -19.24 6.28
C GLU A 233 -7.42 -19.79 5.30
N GLN A 234 -7.09 -19.88 4.00
CA GLN A 234 -7.95 -20.49 2.99
C GLN A 234 -8.21 -21.97 3.27
N ALA A 235 -7.16 -22.75 3.56
CA ALA A 235 -7.31 -24.16 3.90
C ALA A 235 -8.15 -24.41 5.18
N ARG A 236 -8.18 -23.46 6.11
CA ARG A 236 -9.06 -23.54 7.29
C ARG A 236 -10.50 -23.17 6.97
N GLY A 237 -10.73 -22.17 6.10
CA GLY A 237 -12.08 -21.78 5.68
C GLY A 237 -12.77 -22.79 4.75
N GLU A 238 -12.03 -23.71 4.12
CA GLU A 238 -12.56 -24.81 3.30
C GLU A 238 -12.86 -26.07 4.14
N ALA A 239 -12.43 -26.10 5.40
CA ALA A 239 -12.59 -27.24 6.32
C ALA A 239 -13.75 -27.09 7.33
N ASP A 240 -14.38 -25.89 7.37
CA ASP A 240 -15.59 -25.58 8.14
C ASP A 240 -16.81 -25.54 7.22
#